data_44d6e20d9972f75f44d051c4ec83946d
#
_entry.id   44d6e20d9972f75f44d051c4ec83946d
#
_cell.length_a   1.000
_cell.length_b   1.000
_cell.length_c   1.000
_cell.angle_alpha   90.00
_cell.angle_beta   90.00
_cell.angle_gamma   90.00
#
_symmetry.space_group_name_H-M   'P 1'
#
loop_
_entity.id
_entity.type
_entity.pdbx_description
1 polymer ?
#
loop_
_entity_poly.entity_id
_entity_poly.type
_entity_poly.pdbx_seq_one_letter_code
_entity_poly.pdbx_strand_id
1 'polypeptide(L)'
;MSLQKIEIKQIRLMKLKDILLMASDMKRLIVFLFVLLTLQTVTAGDRLSMLPCHILGGELSNSAATSVQDIDEAMPRMRALGLNTVLVPAYWEFLESTEGQFDFTLIDRTIDVARREHLYVVFLWFGAWKNSMSCYTPEWFKQDTKRFPRAMTAEGKQMEIASCFSDNVLQADVKAFSALLRHIREKDPQREVVIMMQIENEIGMLESARDHSPLAEKAYDQERWAERYGTDEYADERFMALSYARYVEHLAKAARDIHDMPLYVNAAMNSRGRRPGEYPSAGPLAHLIDFWHEGAPSIDLLAPDIYDTGFKSWASQYAMPLRPQDGGKVKNRLFIPESRCCENSGVRALYAFGEHQALGFSPFAIDQASEKETESVTKAYGLLRQLSNGKMLNSKLSWGLLFDQNDRERIIDNDGVVMTCRHYFTLPWDSRATDGSTWPEGGAILIRLGKFDYLLAGSGVVIDFKTPTEKQQEEKKRLGEDGFAEAGGSKDQEANKRFRGKRLGLLSVDEVEIDATGTMQYLRRHNGDQTHQGRHARIGVGEWKVLHIKLYEY
;
A
#
# COMPACT_ATOMS: atom_id res chain seq x y z
N MET A 1 -1.55 84.40 15.66
CA MET A 1 -1.86 83.04 15.16
C MET A 1 -2.76 82.40 16.19
N SER A 2 -4.03 82.21 15.85
CA SER A 2 -5.11 81.97 16.79
C SER A 2 -5.14 80.57 17.38
N LEU A 3 -5.59 80.48 18.63
CA LEU A 3 -5.85 79.24 19.38
C LEU A 3 -6.56 78.16 18.56
N GLN A 4 -7.45 78.58 17.63
CA GLN A 4 -8.13 77.66 16.68
C GLN A 4 -7.19 76.82 15.78
N LYS A 5 -6.03 77.37 15.41
CA LYS A 5 -5.06 76.61 14.60
C LYS A 5 -4.31 75.55 15.41
N ILE A 6 -4.18 75.69 16.70
CA ILE A 6 -3.55 74.78 17.63
C ILE A 6 -4.52 73.63 17.92
N GLU A 7 -5.78 73.86 18.14
CA GLU A 7 -6.82 72.84 18.36
C GLU A 7 -7.01 71.93 17.13
N ILE A 8 -7.09 72.54 15.93
CA ILE A 8 -7.21 71.73 14.69
C ILE A 8 -6.00 70.87 14.47
N LYS A 9 -4.81 71.30 14.86
CA LYS A 9 -3.56 70.51 14.76
C LYS A 9 -3.52 69.36 15.77
N GLN A 10 -4.04 69.53 16.98
CA GLN A 10 -4.18 68.52 17.99
C GLN A 10 -5.22 67.47 17.62
N ILE A 11 -6.37 67.87 17.10
CA ILE A 11 -7.40 66.91 16.61
C ILE A 11 -6.91 66.07 15.41
N ARG A 12 -6.15 66.70 14.51
CA ARG A 12 -5.52 65.97 13.40
C ARG A 12 -4.44 64.97 13.88
N LEU A 13 -3.64 65.33 14.89
CA LEU A 13 -2.63 64.42 15.48
C LEU A 13 -3.26 63.27 16.25
N MET A 14 -4.37 63.48 16.96
CA MET A 14 -5.13 62.42 17.62
C MET A 14 -5.72 61.44 16.58
N LYS A 15 -6.41 61.98 15.56
CA LYS A 15 -6.94 61.12 14.46
C LYS A 15 -5.83 60.34 13.72
N LEU A 16 -4.64 60.91 13.54
CA LEU A 16 -3.51 60.23 12.92
C LEU A 16 -2.95 59.13 13.85
N LYS A 17 -2.94 59.35 15.18
CA LYS A 17 -2.56 58.30 16.15
C LYS A 17 -3.55 57.15 16.15
N ASP A 18 -4.84 57.42 16.11
CA ASP A 18 -5.90 56.40 16.07
C ASP A 18 -5.84 55.57 14.77
N ILE A 19 -5.59 56.23 13.63
CA ILE A 19 -5.40 55.55 12.33
C ILE A 19 -4.10 54.71 12.33
N LEU A 20 -3.02 55.18 12.96
CA LEU A 20 -1.79 54.43 13.08
C LEU A 20 -1.90 53.23 14.05
N LEU A 21 -2.68 53.36 15.14
CA LEU A 21 -3.02 52.25 16.04
C LEU A 21 -3.89 51.20 15.30
N MET A 22 -4.96 51.62 14.62
CA MET A 22 -5.79 50.69 13.81
C MET A 22 -4.99 49.99 12.71
N ALA A 23 -4.05 50.68 12.06
CA ALA A 23 -3.17 50.10 11.06
C ALA A 23 -2.16 49.10 11.66
N SER A 24 -1.71 49.33 12.92
CA SER A 24 -0.88 48.41 13.67
C SER A 24 -1.63 47.14 14.06
N ASP A 25 -2.87 47.30 14.53
CA ASP A 25 -3.72 46.16 14.92
C ASP A 25 -4.18 45.34 13.69
N MET A 26 -4.45 46.01 12.57
CA MET A 26 -4.77 45.36 11.31
C MET A 26 -3.54 44.60 10.75
N LYS A 27 -2.32 45.11 10.89
CA LYS A 27 -1.08 44.37 10.56
C LYS A 27 -0.88 43.18 11.49
N ARG A 28 -1.15 43.30 12.79
CA ARG A 28 -1.10 42.20 13.74
C ARG A 28 -2.16 41.13 13.44
N LEU A 29 -3.39 41.57 13.06
CA LEU A 29 -4.45 40.66 12.64
C LEU A 29 -4.13 39.95 11.32
N ILE A 30 -3.52 40.64 10.36
CA ILE A 30 -3.05 40.03 9.09
C ILE A 30 -1.91 39.07 9.35
N VAL A 31 -0.95 39.40 10.22
CA VAL A 31 0.12 38.47 10.61
C VAL A 31 -0.45 37.28 11.38
N PHE A 32 -1.43 37.49 12.27
CA PHE A 32 -2.11 36.39 12.99
C PHE A 32 -2.95 35.53 12.07
N LEU A 33 -3.66 36.12 11.09
CA LEU A 33 -4.34 35.38 10.02
C LEU A 33 -3.38 34.66 9.07
N PHE A 34 -2.22 35.27 8.78
CA PHE A 34 -1.16 34.61 7.98
C PHE A 34 -0.51 33.46 8.75
N VAL A 35 -0.29 33.60 10.06
CA VAL A 35 0.19 32.52 10.93
C VAL A 35 -0.88 31.43 11.12
N LEU A 36 -2.17 31.79 11.19
CA LEU A 36 -3.28 30.84 11.20
C LEU A 36 -3.48 30.14 9.84
N LEU A 37 -3.21 30.82 8.73
CA LEU A 37 -3.25 30.23 7.39
C LEU A 37 -2.02 29.37 7.08
N THR A 38 -0.90 29.55 7.82
CA THR A 38 0.30 28.68 7.72
C THR A 38 0.27 27.50 8.67
N LEU A 39 -0.68 27.40 9.58
CA LEU A 39 -1.09 26.16 10.23
C LEU A 39 -1.99 25.38 9.25
N GLN A 40 -1.45 25.10 8.06
CA GLN A 40 -2.03 24.10 7.18
C GLN A 40 -2.01 22.78 7.95
N THR A 41 -3.18 22.24 8.25
CA THR A 41 -3.31 20.85 8.64
C THR A 41 -2.67 20.04 7.53
N VAL A 42 -1.55 19.37 7.83
CA VAL A 42 -0.91 18.45 6.90
C VAL A 42 -1.98 17.45 6.44
N THR A 43 -2.24 17.38 5.15
CA THR A 43 -3.22 16.44 4.61
C THR A 43 -2.64 15.02 4.58
N ALA A 44 -3.49 14.00 4.52
CA ALA A 44 -3.05 12.61 4.41
C ALA A 44 -2.02 12.41 3.29
N GLY A 45 -2.24 13.04 2.12
CA GLY A 45 -1.29 12.98 1.00
C GLY A 45 0.09 13.57 1.31
N ASP A 46 0.15 14.61 2.15
CA ASP A 46 1.42 15.25 2.52
C ASP A 46 2.24 14.37 3.48
N ARG A 47 1.59 13.68 4.45
CA ARG A 47 2.29 12.78 5.37
C ARG A 47 2.90 11.58 4.65
N LEU A 48 2.18 10.96 3.74
CA LEU A 48 2.71 9.85 2.95
C LEU A 48 3.87 10.27 2.04
N SER A 49 3.94 11.55 1.65
CA SER A 49 5.08 12.09 0.90
C SER A 49 6.35 12.28 1.76
N MET A 50 6.20 12.24 3.09
CA MET A 50 7.33 12.32 4.04
C MET A 50 8.02 10.98 4.28
N LEU A 51 7.50 9.88 3.73
CA LEU A 51 8.19 8.58 3.81
C LEU A 51 9.56 8.67 3.13
N PRO A 52 10.63 8.18 3.77
CA PRO A 52 12.00 8.32 3.27
C PRO A 52 12.24 7.52 1.98
N CYS A 53 11.45 6.48 1.75
CA CYS A 53 11.59 5.58 0.61
C CYS A 53 10.30 4.81 0.36
N HIS A 54 10.24 4.08 -0.76
CA HIS A 54 9.28 3.00 -0.95
C HIS A 54 9.58 1.87 0.04
N ILE A 55 8.53 1.30 0.64
CA ILE A 55 8.65 0.24 1.63
C ILE A 55 8.87 -1.09 0.89
N LEU A 56 10.11 -1.57 0.89
CA LEU A 56 10.49 -2.93 0.52
C LEU A 56 10.49 -3.73 1.81
N GLY A 57 9.29 -4.12 2.23
CA GLY A 57 9.02 -4.57 3.58
C GLY A 57 8.98 -6.08 3.75
N GLY A 58 8.88 -6.48 4.99
CA GLY A 58 8.51 -7.81 5.43
C GLY A 58 7.92 -7.70 6.81
N GLU A 59 6.82 -8.40 7.05
CA GLU A 59 6.19 -8.45 8.35
C GLU A 59 6.70 -9.67 9.13
N LEU A 60 7.09 -9.43 10.38
CA LEU A 60 7.46 -10.52 11.29
C LEU A 60 6.23 -11.33 11.69
N SER A 61 6.43 -12.62 11.95
CA SER A 61 5.37 -13.44 12.52
C SER A 61 4.89 -12.89 13.87
N ASN A 62 3.66 -13.24 14.24
CA ASN A 62 2.97 -12.66 15.40
C ASN A 62 3.72 -12.81 16.73
N SER A 63 4.69 -13.71 16.83
CA SER A 63 5.47 -13.97 18.06
C SER A 63 6.97 -13.72 17.90
N ALA A 64 7.41 -13.14 16.78
CA ALA A 64 8.85 -12.97 16.47
C ALA A 64 9.49 -11.74 17.13
N ALA A 65 8.78 -11.01 17.99
CA ALA A 65 9.30 -9.88 18.71
C ALA A 65 8.86 -9.91 20.20
N THR A 66 8.68 -11.11 20.77
CA THR A 66 8.22 -11.30 22.15
C THR A 66 9.38 -11.33 23.18
N SER A 67 10.61 -11.40 22.69
CA SER A 67 11.81 -11.30 23.52
C SER A 67 12.90 -10.48 22.82
N VAL A 68 13.85 -9.99 23.59
CA VAL A 68 15.06 -9.31 23.08
C VAL A 68 15.85 -10.22 22.15
N GLN A 69 15.90 -11.52 22.46
CA GLN A 69 16.60 -12.50 21.63
C GLN A 69 15.93 -12.68 20.27
N ASP A 70 14.60 -12.79 20.21
CA ASP A 70 13.86 -12.92 18.96
C ASP A 70 14.16 -11.74 18.01
N ILE A 71 14.17 -10.51 18.57
CA ILE A 71 14.47 -9.29 17.81
C ILE A 71 15.91 -9.32 17.27
N ASP A 72 16.87 -9.74 18.11
CA ASP A 72 18.29 -9.82 17.74
C ASP A 72 18.56 -10.84 16.64
N GLU A 73 17.78 -11.91 16.58
CA GLU A 73 17.89 -12.95 15.55
C GLU A 73 17.16 -12.56 14.25
N ALA A 74 15.95 -12.00 14.36
CA ALA A 74 15.11 -11.68 13.20
C ALA A 74 15.66 -10.51 12.38
N MET A 75 16.04 -9.40 13.01
CA MET A 75 16.33 -8.16 12.28
C MET A 75 17.53 -8.25 11.31
N PRO A 76 18.68 -8.87 11.68
CA PRO A 76 19.79 -9.07 10.73
C PRO A 76 19.40 -9.93 9.52
N ARG A 77 18.52 -10.94 9.74
CA ARG A 77 17.99 -11.75 8.65
C ARG A 77 17.17 -10.91 7.68
N MET A 78 16.32 -10.00 8.16
CA MET A 78 15.55 -9.10 7.31
C MET A 78 16.48 -8.25 6.44
N ARG A 79 17.55 -7.73 7.00
CA ARG A 79 18.57 -6.99 6.24
C ARG A 79 19.23 -7.85 5.17
N ALA A 80 19.58 -9.09 5.50
CA ALA A 80 20.21 -10.04 4.57
C ALA A 80 19.29 -10.41 3.40
N LEU A 81 17.97 -10.47 3.61
CA LEU A 81 16.97 -10.65 2.55
C LEU A 81 16.78 -9.41 1.65
N GLY A 82 17.48 -8.32 1.94
CA GLY A 82 17.42 -7.10 1.15
C GLY A 82 16.21 -6.22 1.45
N LEU A 83 15.56 -6.37 2.59
CA LEU A 83 14.53 -5.45 3.04
C LEU A 83 15.13 -4.08 3.40
N ASN A 84 14.35 -3.03 3.30
CA ASN A 84 14.68 -1.73 3.89
C ASN A 84 13.78 -1.40 5.09
N THR A 85 12.68 -2.11 5.24
CA THR A 85 11.67 -1.85 6.29
C THR A 85 11.17 -3.16 6.88
N VAL A 86 10.97 -3.20 8.19
CA VAL A 86 10.39 -4.35 8.89
C VAL A 86 9.12 -3.91 9.62
N LEU A 87 8.05 -4.65 9.44
CA LEU A 87 6.80 -4.47 10.17
C LEU A 87 6.88 -5.32 11.43
N VAL A 88 6.80 -4.69 12.60
CA VAL A 88 7.09 -5.33 13.89
C VAL A 88 5.92 -5.16 14.85
N PRO A 89 5.36 -6.24 15.41
CA PRO A 89 4.32 -6.15 16.43
C PRO A 89 4.75 -5.36 17.67
N ALA A 90 3.87 -4.49 18.15
CA ALA A 90 3.97 -3.82 19.45
C ALA A 90 2.80 -4.32 20.31
N TYR A 91 3.10 -5.19 21.27
CA TYR A 91 2.10 -5.94 22.04
C TYR A 91 1.66 -5.17 23.28
N TRP A 92 0.36 -4.87 23.40
CA TRP A 92 -0.16 -4.21 24.60
C TRP A 92 0.09 -5.03 25.88
N GLU A 93 -0.10 -6.35 25.81
CA GLU A 93 0.06 -7.24 26.97
C GLU A 93 1.47 -7.22 27.57
N PHE A 94 2.51 -6.98 26.77
CA PHE A 94 3.88 -6.83 27.28
C PHE A 94 4.20 -5.38 27.64
N LEU A 95 3.66 -4.43 26.88
CA LEU A 95 3.88 -3.00 27.12
C LEU A 95 3.29 -2.54 28.47
N GLU A 96 2.13 -3.05 28.87
CA GLU A 96 1.40 -2.69 30.09
C GLU A 96 0.91 -3.95 30.82
N SER A 97 1.81 -4.87 31.14
CA SER A 97 1.49 -6.12 31.85
C SER A 97 0.84 -5.88 33.21
N THR A 98 1.20 -4.78 33.87
CA THR A 98 0.54 -4.26 35.08
C THR A 98 -0.09 -2.91 34.75
N GLU A 99 -1.36 -2.74 35.09
CA GLU A 99 -2.10 -1.52 34.74
C GLU A 99 -1.38 -0.24 35.19
N GLY A 100 -1.12 0.66 34.26
CA GLY A 100 -0.45 1.93 34.47
C GLY A 100 1.07 1.86 34.60
N GLN A 101 1.68 0.69 34.44
CA GLN A 101 3.12 0.49 34.43
C GLN A 101 3.57 0.04 33.04
N PHE A 102 4.41 0.83 32.38
CA PHE A 102 4.83 0.58 31.01
C PHE A 102 6.26 0.07 30.94
N ASP A 103 6.47 -1.00 30.17
CA ASP A 103 7.77 -1.55 29.82
C ASP A 103 8.03 -1.38 28.32
N PHE A 104 9.03 -0.62 27.98
CA PHE A 104 9.41 -0.33 26.60
C PHE A 104 10.64 -1.12 26.11
N THR A 105 11.08 -2.13 26.87
CA THR A 105 12.31 -2.89 26.58
C THR A 105 12.31 -3.45 25.16
N LEU A 106 11.19 -4.05 24.70
CA LEU A 106 11.09 -4.62 23.36
C LEU A 106 11.06 -3.52 22.26
N ILE A 107 10.42 -2.40 22.53
CA ILE A 107 10.38 -1.24 21.63
C ILE A 107 11.77 -0.63 21.47
N ASP A 108 12.46 -0.38 22.58
CA ASP A 108 13.83 0.13 22.57
C ASP A 108 14.78 -0.79 21.81
N ARG A 109 14.67 -2.10 22.07
CA ARG A 109 15.53 -3.07 21.39
C ARG A 109 15.26 -3.10 19.90
N THR A 110 14.00 -3.08 19.48
CA THR A 110 13.62 -3.03 18.06
C THR A 110 14.21 -1.81 17.37
N ILE A 111 14.07 -0.62 17.95
CA ILE A 111 14.60 0.63 17.38
C ILE A 111 16.14 0.58 17.31
N ASP A 112 16.81 0.11 18.36
CA ASP A 112 18.27 0.08 18.43
C ASP A 112 18.87 -0.91 17.43
N VAL A 113 18.27 -2.11 17.29
CA VAL A 113 18.71 -3.10 16.32
C VAL A 113 18.41 -2.65 14.89
N ALA A 114 17.22 -2.10 14.63
CA ALA A 114 16.87 -1.57 13.32
C ALA A 114 17.84 -0.45 12.88
N ARG A 115 18.19 0.46 13.79
CA ARG A 115 19.18 1.52 13.52
C ARG A 115 20.55 0.93 13.17
N ARG A 116 21.01 -0.08 13.91
CA ARG A 116 22.27 -0.79 13.65
C ARG A 116 22.28 -1.49 12.29
N GLU A 117 21.16 -2.13 11.92
CA GLU A 117 21.00 -2.87 10.67
C GLU A 117 20.59 -1.97 9.47
N HIS A 118 20.46 -0.65 9.68
CA HIS A 118 19.98 0.30 8.65
C HIS A 118 18.62 -0.09 8.07
N LEU A 119 17.68 -0.47 8.94
CA LEU A 119 16.29 -0.79 8.63
C LEU A 119 15.36 0.29 9.16
N TYR A 120 14.30 0.55 8.45
CA TYR A 120 13.14 1.27 8.96
C TYR A 120 12.20 0.31 9.67
N VAL A 121 11.37 0.84 10.56
CA VAL A 121 10.36 0.11 11.31
C VAL A 121 8.98 0.71 11.07
N VAL A 122 8.01 -0.15 10.86
CA VAL A 122 6.60 0.14 11.00
C VAL A 122 6.11 -0.67 12.19
N PHE A 123 5.71 -0.02 13.27
CA PHE A 123 5.12 -0.75 14.39
C PHE A 123 3.66 -1.06 14.12
N LEU A 124 3.27 -2.29 14.45
CA LEU A 124 1.90 -2.78 14.39
C LEU A 124 1.34 -2.77 15.81
N TRP A 125 0.41 -1.86 16.11
CA TRP A 125 -0.22 -1.81 17.41
C TRP A 125 -1.18 -2.99 17.58
N PHE A 126 -0.74 -4.02 18.30
CA PHE A 126 -1.60 -5.12 18.74
C PHE A 126 -2.26 -4.70 20.07
N GLY A 127 -3.27 -3.84 19.93
CA GLY A 127 -4.02 -3.23 21.01
C GLY A 127 -5.26 -4.04 21.40
N ALA A 128 -6.41 -3.42 21.28
CA ALA A 128 -7.67 -4.06 21.61
C ALA A 128 -8.14 -5.09 20.55
N TRP A 129 -7.62 -5.04 19.31
CA TRP A 129 -7.92 -6.01 18.25
C TRP A 129 -6.67 -6.55 17.56
N LYS A 130 -6.67 -7.88 17.38
CA LYS A 130 -5.79 -8.63 16.47
C LYS A 130 -6.58 -9.77 15.86
N ASN A 131 -6.71 -9.80 14.51
CA ASN A 131 -7.49 -10.80 13.78
C ASN A 131 -8.93 -10.90 14.31
N SER A 132 -9.59 -9.74 14.52
CA SER A 132 -10.95 -9.65 15.11
C SER A 132 -11.09 -10.27 16.51
N MET A 133 -10.02 -10.34 17.28
CA MET A 133 -10.00 -10.86 18.66
C MET A 133 -9.23 -9.92 19.58
N SER A 134 -9.57 -9.88 20.87
CA SER A 134 -8.88 -9.07 21.89
C SER A 134 -7.79 -9.85 22.63
N CYS A 135 -7.07 -10.72 21.91
CA CYS A 135 -6.15 -11.69 22.50
C CYS A 135 -4.83 -11.09 23.00
N TYR A 136 -4.42 -9.90 22.52
CA TYR A 136 -3.20 -9.22 22.95
C TYR A 136 -3.43 -8.12 23.98
N THR A 137 -4.66 -8.01 24.51
CA THR A 137 -4.92 -7.14 25.67
C THR A 137 -4.29 -7.73 26.95
N PRO A 138 -3.86 -6.91 27.91
CA PRO A 138 -3.25 -7.39 29.14
C PRO A 138 -4.18 -8.28 30.00
N GLU A 139 -3.60 -9.07 30.89
CA GLU A 139 -4.35 -9.96 31.78
C GLU A 139 -5.38 -9.20 32.65
N TRP A 140 -4.98 -8.05 33.21
CA TRP A 140 -5.89 -7.21 34.01
C TRP A 140 -7.10 -6.70 33.20
N PHE A 141 -6.94 -6.48 31.89
CA PHE A 141 -8.04 -6.11 30.99
C PHE A 141 -8.96 -7.32 30.71
N LYS A 142 -8.36 -8.47 30.38
CA LYS A 142 -9.11 -9.70 30.04
C LYS A 142 -9.99 -10.19 31.19
N GLN A 143 -9.51 -10.08 32.44
CA GLN A 143 -10.19 -10.59 33.64
C GLN A 143 -11.33 -9.69 34.12
N ASP A 144 -11.29 -8.37 33.86
CA ASP A 144 -12.34 -7.44 34.31
C ASP A 144 -13.35 -7.14 33.20
N THR A 145 -14.18 -8.14 32.88
CA THR A 145 -15.23 -8.02 31.84
C THR A 145 -16.38 -7.08 32.22
N LYS A 146 -16.47 -6.63 33.48
CA LYS A 146 -17.43 -5.59 33.88
C LYS A 146 -16.96 -4.22 33.50
N ARG A 147 -15.69 -3.95 33.67
CA ARG A 147 -15.04 -2.70 33.28
C ARG A 147 -14.77 -2.66 31.77
N PHE A 148 -14.40 -3.78 31.19
CA PHE A 148 -14.09 -3.95 29.77
C PHE A 148 -15.05 -4.95 29.14
N PRO A 149 -16.29 -4.54 28.84
CA PRO A 149 -17.32 -5.44 28.34
C PRO A 149 -16.95 -6.01 26.97
N ARG A 150 -17.38 -7.25 26.77
CA ARG A 150 -17.22 -7.95 25.49
C ARG A 150 -18.37 -7.60 24.55
N ALA A 151 -18.08 -7.63 23.25
CA ALA A 151 -19.11 -7.67 22.22
C ALA A 151 -19.94 -8.94 22.33
N MET A 152 -21.20 -8.91 21.87
CA MET A 152 -22.16 -10.00 21.99
C MET A 152 -22.79 -10.33 20.64
N THR A 153 -23.12 -11.61 20.43
CA THR A 153 -23.98 -12.02 19.31
C THR A 153 -25.46 -11.67 19.62
N ALA A 154 -26.32 -11.76 18.59
CA ALA A 154 -27.75 -11.51 18.74
C ALA A 154 -28.44 -12.46 19.77
N GLU A 155 -27.88 -13.66 19.96
CA GLU A 155 -28.36 -14.65 20.95
C GLU A 155 -27.83 -14.39 22.36
N GLY A 156 -27.04 -13.34 22.57
CA GLY A 156 -26.48 -12.96 23.87
C GLY A 156 -25.19 -13.70 24.24
N LYS A 157 -24.52 -14.38 23.30
CA LYS A 157 -23.20 -15.01 23.51
C LYS A 157 -22.13 -13.92 23.56
N GLN A 158 -21.35 -13.86 24.64
CA GLN A 158 -20.16 -13.02 24.69
C GLN A 158 -19.05 -13.57 23.76
N MET A 159 -18.38 -12.69 23.06
CA MET A 159 -17.29 -13.01 22.13
C MET A 159 -15.94 -12.62 22.72
N GLU A 160 -14.85 -13.21 22.22
CA GLU A 160 -13.47 -12.81 22.60
C GLU A 160 -13.07 -11.49 21.91
N ILE A 161 -13.98 -10.53 21.91
CA ILE A 161 -13.82 -9.22 21.27
C ILE A 161 -14.28 -8.16 22.27
N ALA A 162 -13.47 -7.16 22.55
CA ALA A 162 -13.87 -6.01 23.34
C ALA A 162 -14.94 -5.20 22.60
N SER A 163 -15.91 -4.64 23.34
CA SER A 163 -16.91 -3.77 22.70
C SER A 163 -16.34 -2.38 22.44
N CYS A 164 -16.31 -1.95 21.17
CA CYS A 164 -15.86 -0.62 20.78
C CYS A 164 -16.79 0.52 21.27
N PHE A 165 -17.96 0.17 21.81
CA PHE A 165 -18.91 1.11 22.41
C PHE A 165 -18.64 1.40 23.88
N SER A 166 -17.61 0.80 24.47
CA SER A 166 -17.23 1.02 25.85
C SER A 166 -16.17 2.11 25.97
N ASP A 167 -16.52 3.18 26.68
CA ASP A 167 -15.56 4.26 26.99
C ASP A 167 -14.34 3.74 27.78
N ASN A 168 -14.52 2.74 28.65
CA ASN A 168 -13.43 2.15 29.42
C ASN A 168 -12.43 1.42 28.51
N VAL A 169 -12.91 0.68 27.52
CA VAL A 169 -12.07 0.01 26.51
C VAL A 169 -11.29 1.07 25.73
N LEU A 170 -11.98 2.07 25.21
CA LEU A 170 -11.37 3.17 24.45
C LEU A 170 -10.30 3.92 25.26
N GLN A 171 -10.60 4.30 26.51
CA GLN A 171 -9.67 5.07 27.33
C GLN A 171 -8.42 4.27 27.71
N ALA A 172 -8.58 2.97 27.96
CA ALA A 172 -7.44 2.10 28.30
C ALA A 172 -6.50 1.93 27.08
N ASP A 173 -7.05 1.67 25.91
CA ASP A 173 -6.30 1.52 24.67
C ASP A 173 -5.60 2.84 24.26
N VAL A 174 -6.34 3.95 24.19
CA VAL A 174 -5.76 5.28 23.91
C VAL A 174 -4.64 5.64 24.86
N LYS A 175 -4.76 5.30 26.16
CA LYS A 175 -3.72 5.54 27.16
C LYS A 175 -2.45 4.74 26.85
N ALA A 176 -2.58 3.45 26.57
CA ALA A 176 -1.46 2.57 26.29
C ALA A 176 -0.77 2.97 24.96
N PHE A 177 -1.56 3.16 23.90
CA PHE A 177 -1.06 3.64 22.61
C PHE A 177 -0.37 5.01 22.71
N SER A 178 -0.94 5.94 23.50
CA SER A 178 -0.32 7.24 23.74
C SER A 178 1.00 7.14 24.50
N ALA A 179 1.14 6.19 25.44
CA ALA A 179 2.39 5.94 26.14
C ALA A 179 3.47 5.44 25.18
N LEU A 180 3.12 4.48 24.31
CA LEU A 180 4.00 3.98 23.25
C LEU A 180 4.49 5.13 22.34
N LEU A 181 3.57 5.96 21.85
CA LEU A 181 3.91 7.07 20.95
C LEU A 181 4.81 8.12 21.60
N ARG A 182 4.60 8.46 22.90
CA ARG A 182 5.48 9.38 23.62
C ARG A 182 6.88 8.80 23.72
N HIS A 183 6.98 7.51 24.04
CA HIS A 183 8.26 6.83 24.15
C HIS A 183 8.99 6.77 22.80
N ILE A 184 8.30 6.41 21.72
CA ILE A 184 8.88 6.43 20.35
C ILE A 184 9.37 7.84 20.01
N ARG A 185 8.58 8.89 20.29
CA ARG A 185 9.00 10.28 20.04
C ARG A 185 10.27 10.65 20.82
N GLU A 186 10.43 10.17 22.04
CA GLU A 186 11.62 10.41 22.84
C GLU A 186 12.85 9.64 22.31
N LYS A 187 12.65 8.39 21.88
CA LYS A 187 13.71 7.50 21.38
C LYS A 187 14.12 7.80 19.93
N ASP A 188 13.18 8.21 19.08
CA ASP A 188 13.38 8.49 17.66
C ASP A 188 12.65 9.78 17.21
N PRO A 189 13.03 10.96 17.75
CA PRO A 189 12.30 12.21 17.54
C PRO A 189 12.29 12.68 16.09
N GLN A 190 13.29 12.31 15.29
CA GLN A 190 13.42 12.68 13.89
C GLN A 190 12.81 11.64 12.93
N ARG A 191 12.27 10.54 13.46
CA ARG A 191 11.73 9.42 12.66
C ARG A 191 12.76 8.83 11.69
N GLU A 192 13.97 8.68 12.18
CA GLU A 192 15.08 8.08 11.42
C GLU A 192 14.93 6.56 11.29
N VAL A 193 14.16 5.94 12.19
CA VAL A 193 13.90 4.50 12.24
C VAL A 193 12.42 4.19 12.12
N VAL A 194 11.57 4.79 12.96
CA VAL A 194 10.12 4.53 12.97
C VAL A 194 9.42 5.47 11.99
N ILE A 195 8.99 4.94 10.85
CA ILE A 195 8.49 5.76 9.73
C ILE A 195 6.96 5.76 9.57
N MET A 196 6.27 4.80 10.17
CA MET A 196 4.83 4.61 10.05
C MET A 196 4.31 3.76 11.22
N MET A 197 3.01 3.84 11.47
CA MET A 197 2.34 3.07 12.52
C MET A 197 1.05 2.46 11.97
N GLN A 198 0.80 1.20 12.28
CA GLN A 198 -0.52 0.57 12.11
C GLN A 198 -1.31 0.73 13.40
N ILE A 199 -2.57 1.12 13.29
CA ILE A 199 -3.51 1.18 14.42
C ILE A 199 -4.38 -0.06 14.39
N GLU A 200 -4.33 -0.87 15.44
CA GLU A 200 -4.92 -2.20 15.53
C GLU A 200 -4.41 -3.13 14.43
N ASN A 201 -4.84 -4.38 14.44
CA ASN A 201 -4.54 -5.30 13.35
C ASN A 201 -5.80 -6.09 12.98
N GLU A 202 -6.20 -5.99 11.71
CA GLU A 202 -7.37 -6.67 11.18
C GLU A 202 -8.59 -6.51 12.10
N ILE A 203 -8.83 -5.26 12.54
CA ILE A 203 -9.98 -4.91 13.38
C ILE A 203 -11.27 -5.32 12.66
N GLY A 204 -12.15 -6.04 13.37
CA GLY A 204 -13.37 -6.54 12.75
C GLY A 204 -14.26 -7.29 13.72
N MET A 205 -15.43 -7.72 13.22
CA MET A 205 -16.39 -8.59 13.89
C MET A 205 -16.32 -10.00 13.31
N LEU A 206 -16.32 -10.98 14.18
CA LEU A 206 -16.40 -12.38 13.81
C LEU A 206 -17.46 -13.07 14.67
N GLU A 207 -18.14 -14.06 14.12
CA GLU A 207 -19.34 -14.73 14.63
C GLU A 207 -20.61 -13.86 14.58
N SER A 208 -20.52 -12.55 14.29
CA SER A 208 -21.67 -11.65 14.14
C SER A 208 -21.34 -10.49 13.21
N ALA A 209 -22.31 -9.95 12.50
CA ALA A 209 -22.12 -8.78 11.65
C ALA A 209 -21.95 -7.49 12.46
N ARG A 210 -22.52 -7.44 13.69
CA ARG A 210 -22.37 -6.33 14.64
C ARG A 210 -22.34 -6.80 16.08
N ASP A 211 -21.93 -5.92 16.97
CA ASP A 211 -22.07 -6.07 18.41
C ASP A 211 -23.54 -5.87 18.82
N HIS A 212 -24.09 -6.80 19.61
CA HIS A 212 -25.43 -6.76 20.22
C HIS A 212 -25.37 -6.56 21.75
N SER A 213 -24.25 -6.09 22.29
CA SER A 213 -24.16 -5.71 23.69
C SER A 213 -25.13 -4.54 24.01
N PRO A 214 -25.54 -4.35 25.26
CA PRO A 214 -26.42 -3.25 25.64
C PRO A 214 -25.93 -1.86 25.24
N LEU A 215 -24.60 -1.65 25.21
CA LEU A 215 -24.00 -0.40 24.75
C LEU A 215 -24.14 -0.23 23.24
N ALA A 216 -23.91 -1.31 22.50
CA ALA A 216 -24.05 -1.32 21.05
C ALA A 216 -25.51 -1.14 20.62
N GLU A 217 -26.47 -1.82 21.26
CA GLU A 217 -27.90 -1.64 20.97
C GLU A 217 -28.35 -0.20 21.23
N LYS A 218 -27.92 0.40 22.34
CA LYS A 218 -28.20 1.82 22.61
C LYS A 218 -27.66 2.74 21.52
N ALA A 219 -26.44 2.50 21.02
CA ALA A 219 -25.84 3.28 19.93
C ALA A 219 -26.60 3.06 18.61
N TYR A 220 -26.97 1.82 18.33
CA TYR A 220 -27.74 1.43 17.15
C TYR A 220 -29.11 2.10 17.09
N ASP A 221 -29.84 2.13 18.21
CA ASP A 221 -31.15 2.77 18.32
C ASP A 221 -31.09 4.30 18.20
N GLN A 222 -30.00 4.93 18.61
CA GLN A 222 -29.78 6.37 18.51
C GLN A 222 -29.48 6.85 17.10
N GLU A 223 -28.90 5.99 16.27
CA GLU A 223 -28.62 6.31 14.88
C GLU A 223 -29.84 5.96 14.01
N ARG A 224 -30.21 6.84 13.06
CA ARG A 224 -31.24 6.53 12.05
C ARG A 224 -30.67 5.57 11.01
N TRP A 225 -30.33 4.38 11.49
CA TRP A 225 -29.49 3.43 10.78
C TRP A 225 -30.08 2.97 9.44
N ALA A 226 -31.40 2.78 9.33
CA ALA A 226 -32.04 2.38 8.08
C ALA A 226 -31.88 3.43 6.95
N GLU A 227 -31.89 4.72 7.31
CA GLU A 227 -31.63 5.82 6.36
C GLU A 227 -30.17 5.90 5.96
N ARG A 228 -29.26 5.56 6.87
CA ARG A 228 -27.81 5.71 6.70
C ARG A 228 -27.12 4.46 6.19
N TYR A 229 -27.50 3.29 6.71
CA TYR A 229 -26.81 2.03 6.48
C TYR A 229 -27.57 1.10 5.54
N GLY A 230 -28.83 1.42 5.20
CA GLY A 230 -29.69 0.57 4.40
C GLY A 230 -30.39 -0.51 5.24
N THR A 231 -31.06 -1.45 4.56
CA THR A 231 -31.82 -2.55 5.16
C THR A 231 -31.46 -3.91 4.57
N ASP A 232 -30.38 -3.97 3.78
CA ASP A 232 -29.87 -5.20 3.21
C ASP A 232 -28.99 -5.98 4.21
N GLU A 233 -28.50 -7.14 3.83
CA GLU A 233 -27.67 -8.01 4.67
C GLU A 233 -26.33 -7.40 5.10
N TYR A 234 -25.92 -6.26 4.54
CA TYR A 234 -24.71 -5.54 4.91
C TYR A 234 -24.94 -4.32 5.81
N ALA A 235 -26.19 -4.05 6.22
CA ALA A 235 -26.52 -2.88 7.02
C ALA A 235 -25.82 -2.88 8.39
N ASP A 236 -25.85 -4.00 9.09
CA ASP A 236 -25.18 -4.20 10.38
C ASP A 236 -23.65 -4.06 10.27
N GLU A 237 -23.07 -4.57 9.21
CA GLU A 237 -21.63 -4.43 8.93
C GLU A 237 -21.23 -2.96 8.70
N ARG A 238 -22.04 -2.20 7.95
CA ARG A 238 -21.78 -0.75 7.72
C ARG A 238 -21.85 0.05 9.01
N PHE A 239 -22.81 -0.27 9.89
CA PHE A 239 -22.90 0.33 11.22
C PHE A 239 -21.63 0.05 12.04
N MET A 240 -21.20 -1.20 12.08
CA MET A 240 -19.98 -1.58 12.80
C MET A 240 -18.72 -0.95 12.17
N ALA A 241 -18.63 -0.88 10.86
CA ALA A 241 -17.49 -0.27 10.17
C ALA A 241 -17.32 1.20 10.56
N LEU A 242 -18.41 1.97 10.59
CA LEU A 242 -18.37 3.36 11.05
C LEU A 242 -18.04 3.45 12.55
N SER A 243 -18.51 2.51 13.36
CA SER A 243 -18.23 2.49 14.80
C SER A 243 -16.77 2.18 15.09
N TYR A 244 -16.19 1.19 14.42
CA TYR A 244 -14.76 0.89 14.49
C TYR A 244 -13.90 2.04 13.96
N ALA A 245 -14.29 2.64 12.84
CA ALA A 245 -13.58 3.80 12.31
C ALA A 245 -13.56 4.96 13.32
N ARG A 246 -14.68 5.26 13.98
CA ARG A 246 -14.76 6.27 15.06
C ARG A 246 -13.88 5.92 16.26
N TYR A 247 -13.83 4.65 16.64
CA TYR A 247 -12.92 4.19 17.69
C TYR A 247 -11.45 4.44 17.31
N VAL A 248 -11.05 4.01 16.14
CA VAL A 248 -9.69 4.19 15.59
C VAL A 248 -9.34 5.69 15.45
N GLU A 249 -10.30 6.54 15.12
CA GLU A 249 -10.10 8.00 15.06
C GLU A 249 -9.60 8.58 16.38
N HIS A 250 -10.03 8.06 17.53
CA HIS A 250 -9.53 8.51 18.83
C HIS A 250 -8.05 8.19 19.02
N LEU A 251 -7.60 6.99 18.62
CA LEU A 251 -6.19 6.62 18.64
C LEU A 251 -5.40 7.46 17.62
N ALA A 252 -5.94 7.63 16.42
CA ALA A 252 -5.30 8.43 15.38
C ALA A 252 -5.12 9.90 15.79
N LYS A 253 -6.12 10.51 16.42
CA LYS A 253 -5.99 11.88 16.97
C LYS A 253 -4.93 11.96 18.05
N ALA A 254 -4.87 11.00 18.97
CA ALA A 254 -3.82 10.95 19.98
C ALA A 254 -2.43 10.87 19.33
N ALA A 255 -2.30 10.09 18.24
CA ALA A 255 -1.05 10.04 17.48
C ALA A 255 -0.69 11.39 16.85
N ARG A 256 -1.68 12.08 16.23
CA ARG A 256 -1.47 13.42 15.64
C ARG A 256 -0.94 14.43 16.66
N ASP A 257 -1.47 14.38 17.88
CA ASP A 257 -1.10 15.31 18.94
C ASP A 257 0.27 14.98 19.57
N ILE A 258 0.65 13.70 19.61
CA ILE A 258 1.86 13.25 20.30
C ILE A 258 3.05 13.18 19.34
N HIS A 259 2.92 12.45 18.24
CA HIS A 259 3.99 12.21 17.29
C HIS A 259 3.41 12.00 15.88
N ASP A 260 3.24 13.10 15.13
CA ASP A 260 2.60 13.08 13.82
C ASP A 260 3.44 12.32 12.78
N MET A 261 3.01 11.11 12.44
CA MET A 261 3.61 10.23 11.44
C MET A 261 2.52 9.58 10.59
N PRO A 262 2.86 9.00 9.42
CA PRO A 262 1.92 8.21 8.63
C PRO A 262 1.24 7.10 9.45
N LEU A 263 -0.09 6.99 9.31
CA LEU A 263 -0.92 6.00 10.01
C LEU A 263 -1.75 5.22 9.01
N TYR A 264 -1.89 3.93 9.25
CA TYR A 264 -2.80 3.09 8.46
C TYR A 264 -3.56 2.07 9.31
N VAL A 265 -4.60 1.51 8.71
CA VAL A 265 -5.36 0.37 9.24
C VAL A 265 -5.43 -0.69 8.14
N ASN A 266 -5.25 -1.95 8.52
CA ASN A 266 -5.31 -3.08 7.60
C ASN A 266 -6.61 -3.88 7.74
N ALA A 267 -6.94 -4.64 6.71
CA ALA A 267 -8.15 -5.45 6.64
C ALA A 267 -7.85 -6.90 6.27
N ALA A 268 -8.36 -7.84 7.07
CA ALA A 268 -8.55 -9.21 6.63
C ALA A 268 -9.60 -9.27 5.52
N MET A 269 -9.26 -9.88 4.39
CA MET A 269 -10.08 -9.84 3.18
C MET A 269 -11.21 -10.88 3.20
N ASN A 270 -12.37 -10.53 2.62
CA ASN A 270 -13.43 -11.50 2.33
C ASN A 270 -13.23 -12.15 0.95
N SER A 271 -12.18 -12.92 0.78
CA SER A 271 -11.85 -13.57 -0.50
C SER A 271 -12.75 -14.77 -0.84
N ARG A 272 -13.63 -15.18 0.07
CA ARG A 272 -14.47 -16.39 -0.08
C ARG A 272 -15.94 -16.10 -0.32
N GLY A 273 -16.33 -14.82 -0.46
CA GLY A 273 -17.73 -14.42 -0.69
C GLY A 273 -18.67 -14.80 0.44
N ARG A 274 -18.22 -14.77 1.70
CA ARG A 274 -19.01 -15.06 2.89
C ARG A 274 -19.89 -13.88 3.26
N ARG A 275 -20.92 -14.13 4.10
CA ARG A 275 -21.79 -13.09 4.64
C ARG A 275 -21.13 -12.39 5.84
N PRO A 276 -21.50 -11.12 6.14
CA PRO A 276 -21.06 -10.44 7.34
C PRO A 276 -21.26 -11.28 8.61
N GLY A 277 -20.21 -11.37 9.44
CA GLY A 277 -20.15 -12.25 10.62
C GLY A 277 -19.51 -13.61 10.36
N GLU A 278 -19.44 -14.07 9.12
CA GLU A 278 -18.74 -15.31 8.73
C GLU A 278 -17.27 -15.08 8.33
N TYR A 279 -16.86 -13.85 8.26
CA TYR A 279 -15.48 -13.38 8.03
C TYR A 279 -15.20 -12.20 8.98
N PRO A 280 -13.94 -11.77 9.18
CA PRO A 280 -13.61 -10.54 9.90
C PRO A 280 -14.28 -9.32 9.25
N SER A 281 -15.53 -9.04 9.67
CA SER A 281 -16.42 -8.06 9.06
C SER A 281 -16.17 -6.66 9.63
N ALA A 282 -16.61 -5.63 8.94
CA ALA A 282 -16.55 -4.24 9.39
C ALA A 282 -15.15 -3.62 9.51
N GLY A 283 -14.08 -4.34 9.22
CA GLY A 283 -12.75 -3.75 9.00
C GLY A 283 -12.73 -2.83 7.77
N PRO A 284 -11.59 -2.23 7.41
CA PRO A 284 -11.51 -1.34 6.25
C PRO A 284 -11.52 -2.11 4.91
N LEU A 285 -12.53 -2.95 4.72
CA LEU A 285 -12.80 -3.70 3.51
C LEU A 285 -13.16 -2.77 2.35
N ALA A 286 -12.88 -3.19 1.13
CA ALA A 286 -13.04 -2.35 -0.08
C ALA A 286 -14.44 -1.74 -0.22
N HIS A 287 -15.51 -2.48 0.14
CA HIS A 287 -16.90 -2.00 0.09
C HIS A 287 -17.29 -1.09 1.28
N LEU A 288 -16.42 -0.96 2.29
CA LEU A 288 -16.64 -0.15 3.50
C LEU A 288 -15.71 1.08 3.57
N ILE A 289 -14.85 1.29 2.59
CA ILE A 289 -13.85 2.36 2.59
C ILE A 289 -14.47 3.74 2.85
N ASP A 290 -15.66 4.01 2.32
CA ASP A 290 -16.34 5.31 2.51
C ASP A 290 -16.73 5.54 3.98
N PHE A 291 -17.19 4.50 4.68
CA PHE A 291 -17.51 4.55 6.12
C PHE A 291 -16.25 4.74 6.97
N TRP A 292 -15.16 4.10 6.57
CA TRP A 292 -13.86 4.26 7.22
C TRP A 292 -13.29 5.66 7.05
N HIS A 293 -13.33 6.23 5.85
CA HIS A 293 -12.91 7.62 5.63
C HIS A 293 -13.78 8.64 6.35
N GLU A 294 -15.09 8.36 6.47
CA GLU A 294 -15.98 9.21 7.25
C GLU A 294 -15.67 9.15 8.75
N GLY A 295 -15.49 7.93 9.29
CA GLY A 295 -15.31 7.70 10.73
C GLY A 295 -13.90 8.01 11.24
N ALA A 296 -12.87 7.81 10.40
CA ALA A 296 -11.46 7.95 10.76
C ALA A 296 -10.69 8.87 9.78
N PRO A 297 -11.06 10.16 9.67
CA PRO A 297 -10.42 11.09 8.75
C PRO A 297 -8.95 11.38 9.08
N SER A 298 -8.47 11.03 10.27
CA SER A 298 -7.07 11.18 10.66
C SER A 298 -6.18 10.01 10.23
N ILE A 299 -6.74 8.94 9.64
CA ILE A 299 -5.97 7.85 9.04
C ILE A 299 -5.51 8.27 7.64
N ASP A 300 -4.26 7.98 7.29
CA ASP A 300 -3.68 8.37 6.01
C ASP A 300 -3.98 7.37 4.89
N LEU A 301 -4.12 6.07 5.20
CA LEU A 301 -4.48 5.04 4.23
C LEU A 301 -5.11 3.81 4.87
N LEU A 302 -5.86 3.08 4.06
CA LEU A 302 -6.47 1.78 4.38
C LEU A 302 -5.79 0.72 3.52
N ALA A 303 -5.39 -0.39 4.11
CA ALA A 303 -4.49 -1.36 3.50
C ALA A 303 -5.10 -2.77 3.44
N PRO A 304 -4.91 -3.54 2.34
CA PRO A 304 -5.40 -4.90 2.23
C PRO A 304 -4.33 -5.92 2.63
N ASP A 305 -4.74 -6.98 3.34
CA ASP A 305 -3.92 -8.15 3.61
C ASP A 305 -4.26 -9.25 2.59
N ILE A 306 -3.43 -9.38 1.55
CA ILE A 306 -3.77 -10.19 0.37
C ILE A 306 -3.13 -11.57 0.44
N TYR A 307 -3.90 -12.55 0.89
CA TYR A 307 -3.46 -13.94 1.02
C TYR A 307 -3.97 -14.87 -0.09
N ASP A 308 -5.11 -14.55 -0.68
CA ASP A 308 -5.82 -15.43 -1.61
C ASP A 308 -5.55 -15.09 -3.09
N THR A 309 -6.18 -15.86 -3.98
CA THR A 309 -6.19 -15.62 -5.42
C THR A 309 -6.88 -14.30 -5.77
N GLY A 310 -6.66 -13.78 -6.98
CA GLY A 310 -7.26 -12.52 -7.40
C GLY A 310 -6.47 -11.29 -6.95
N PHE A 311 -5.17 -11.43 -6.74
CA PHE A 311 -4.25 -10.37 -6.29
C PHE A 311 -4.45 -9.03 -7.04
N LYS A 312 -4.57 -9.08 -8.39
CA LYS A 312 -4.77 -7.88 -9.21
C LYS A 312 -6.08 -7.15 -8.87
N SER A 313 -7.14 -7.90 -8.67
CA SER A 313 -8.46 -7.35 -8.32
C SER A 313 -8.44 -6.67 -6.96
N TRP A 314 -7.87 -7.33 -5.96
CA TRP A 314 -7.76 -6.78 -4.62
C TRP A 314 -6.88 -5.53 -4.58
N ALA A 315 -5.70 -5.58 -5.19
CA ALA A 315 -4.81 -4.43 -5.26
C ALA A 315 -5.48 -3.22 -5.92
N SER A 316 -6.23 -3.41 -7.02
CA SER A 316 -6.92 -2.31 -7.71
C SER A 316 -8.08 -1.73 -6.91
N GLN A 317 -8.76 -2.50 -6.05
CA GLN A 317 -9.82 -1.97 -5.20
C GLN A 317 -9.30 -1.00 -4.12
N TYR A 318 -8.06 -1.15 -3.67
CA TYR A 318 -7.43 -0.27 -2.68
C TYR A 318 -6.56 0.82 -3.31
N ALA A 319 -6.10 0.63 -4.54
CA ALA A 319 -5.40 1.67 -5.30
C ALA A 319 -6.41 2.65 -5.89
N MET A 320 -7.08 3.43 -5.03
CA MET A 320 -8.18 4.29 -5.43
C MET A 320 -7.65 5.64 -5.92
N PRO A 321 -7.70 5.92 -7.24
CA PRO A 321 -7.59 7.29 -7.71
C PRO A 321 -8.81 8.08 -7.20
N LEU A 322 -8.67 9.40 -7.14
CA LEU A 322 -9.79 10.30 -6.85
C LEU A 322 -11.01 9.90 -7.71
N ARG A 323 -12.10 9.44 -7.07
CA ARG A 323 -13.31 9.03 -7.79
C ARG A 323 -14.15 10.28 -8.11
N PRO A 324 -14.52 10.51 -9.39
CA PRO A 324 -15.35 11.67 -9.77
C PRO A 324 -16.68 11.74 -9.02
N GLN A 325 -17.31 10.57 -8.76
CA GLN A 325 -18.58 10.48 -8.03
C GLN A 325 -18.48 10.95 -6.57
N ASP A 326 -17.29 10.90 -5.96
CA ASP A 326 -17.05 11.35 -4.59
C ASP A 326 -16.58 12.82 -4.53
N GLY A 327 -16.74 13.55 -5.64
CA GLY A 327 -16.25 14.92 -5.76
C GLY A 327 -14.73 15.04 -5.70
N GLY A 328 -14.02 13.95 -5.98
CA GLY A 328 -12.57 13.86 -5.94
C GLY A 328 -11.96 13.89 -4.53
N LYS A 329 -12.74 13.60 -3.49
CA LYS A 329 -12.29 13.72 -2.09
C LYS A 329 -11.64 12.46 -1.52
N VAL A 330 -12.01 11.27 -2.03
CA VAL A 330 -11.48 10.00 -1.53
C VAL A 330 -10.30 9.55 -2.38
N LYS A 331 -9.13 9.54 -1.78
CA LYS A 331 -7.89 9.03 -2.39
C LYS A 331 -7.24 8.06 -1.42
N ASN A 332 -7.01 6.84 -1.87
CA ASN A 332 -6.24 5.85 -1.11
C ASN A 332 -5.05 5.40 -1.96
N ARG A 333 -3.84 5.44 -1.40
CA ARG A 333 -2.63 4.90 -2.04
C ARG A 333 -2.46 3.45 -1.61
N LEU A 334 -2.06 2.60 -2.54
CA LEU A 334 -1.85 1.20 -2.24
C LEU A 334 -0.62 1.01 -1.36
N PHE A 335 -0.81 0.36 -0.23
CA PHE A 335 0.21 -0.28 0.59
C PHE A 335 -0.29 -1.68 0.91
N ILE A 336 0.53 -2.70 0.70
CA ILE A 336 0.20 -4.10 1.02
C ILE A 336 1.08 -4.49 2.21
N PRO A 337 0.57 -4.34 3.45
CA PRO A 337 1.34 -4.63 4.65
C PRO A 337 1.50 -6.12 4.86
N GLU A 338 0.50 -6.92 4.44
CA GLU A 338 0.52 -8.36 4.57
C GLU A 338 0.19 -9.04 3.23
N SER A 339 0.93 -10.06 2.92
CA SER A 339 0.64 -10.99 1.83
C SER A 339 1.29 -12.35 2.11
N ARG A 340 0.83 -13.39 1.42
CA ARG A 340 1.48 -14.69 1.54
C ARG A 340 2.94 -14.60 1.11
N CYS A 341 3.87 -15.04 1.99
CA CYS A 341 5.26 -15.25 1.61
C CYS A 341 5.36 -16.53 0.78
N CYS A 342 5.66 -16.41 -0.51
CA CYS A 342 5.73 -17.53 -1.44
C CYS A 342 6.57 -17.21 -2.67
N GLU A 343 6.80 -18.21 -3.52
CA GLU A 343 7.58 -18.07 -4.74
C GLU A 343 7.09 -16.98 -5.71
N ASN A 344 5.81 -16.59 -5.62
CA ASN A 344 5.21 -15.53 -6.46
C ASN A 344 5.29 -14.12 -5.85
N SER A 345 5.75 -13.97 -4.59
CA SER A 345 5.76 -12.69 -3.88
C SER A 345 6.53 -11.60 -4.63
N GLY A 346 7.64 -11.95 -5.26
CA GLY A 346 8.46 -10.98 -5.98
C GLY A 346 7.77 -10.39 -7.21
N VAL A 347 7.13 -11.21 -8.04
CA VAL A 347 6.42 -10.72 -9.25
C VAL A 347 5.16 -9.94 -8.89
N ARG A 348 4.50 -10.29 -7.78
CA ARG A 348 3.36 -9.53 -7.23
C ARG A 348 3.79 -8.17 -6.70
N ALA A 349 4.95 -8.09 -6.04
CA ALA A 349 5.54 -6.81 -5.65
C ALA A 349 5.80 -5.92 -6.88
N LEU A 350 6.47 -6.45 -7.91
CA LEU A 350 6.72 -5.70 -9.16
C LEU A 350 5.42 -5.18 -9.78
N TYR A 351 4.36 -6.01 -9.82
CA TYR A 351 3.05 -5.58 -10.31
C TYR A 351 2.49 -4.43 -9.48
N ALA A 352 2.49 -4.53 -8.15
CA ALA A 352 1.93 -3.50 -7.27
C ALA A 352 2.64 -2.16 -7.45
N PHE A 353 3.96 -2.15 -7.54
CA PHE A 353 4.74 -0.93 -7.78
C PHE A 353 4.53 -0.38 -9.20
N GLY A 354 4.54 -1.24 -10.21
CA GLY A 354 4.43 -0.82 -11.62
C GLY A 354 3.05 -0.34 -12.02
N GLU A 355 2.00 -1.04 -11.58
CA GLU A 355 0.61 -0.73 -11.95
C GLU A 355 0.00 0.36 -11.08
N HIS A 356 0.23 0.28 -9.77
CA HIS A 356 -0.47 1.12 -8.81
C HIS A 356 0.43 2.15 -8.13
N GLN A 357 1.73 2.19 -8.45
CA GLN A 357 2.70 3.03 -7.75
C GLN A 357 2.59 2.84 -6.23
N ALA A 358 2.53 1.57 -5.80
CA ALA A 358 2.36 1.21 -4.40
C ALA A 358 3.41 1.89 -3.51
N LEU A 359 3.01 2.26 -2.31
CA LEU A 359 3.92 2.77 -1.28
C LEU A 359 4.86 1.68 -0.77
N GLY A 360 4.37 0.45 -0.75
CA GLY A 360 5.12 -0.69 -0.27
C GLY A 360 4.42 -2.03 -0.45
N PHE A 361 5.21 -3.07 -0.21
CA PHE A 361 4.78 -4.46 -0.23
C PHE A 361 5.56 -5.22 0.85
N SER A 362 4.86 -6.07 1.63
CA SER A 362 5.46 -6.80 2.75
C SER A 362 4.86 -8.22 2.86
N PRO A 363 5.61 -9.28 2.55
CA PRO A 363 5.19 -10.63 2.89
C PRO A 363 5.14 -10.83 4.41
N PHE A 364 4.08 -11.52 4.90
CA PHE A 364 3.90 -11.87 6.30
C PHE A 364 4.75 -13.10 6.70
N ALA A 365 5.17 -13.14 7.96
CA ALA A 365 5.97 -14.21 8.57
C ALA A 365 7.23 -14.55 7.77
N ILE A 366 7.84 -13.53 7.16
CA ILE A 366 9.04 -13.69 6.32
C ILE A 366 10.24 -14.17 7.14
N ASP A 367 10.23 -13.93 8.47
CA ASP A 367 11.21 -14.45 9.43
C ASP A 367 11.21 -15.97 9.53
N GLN A 368 10.10 -16.63 9.23
CA GLN A 368 9.94 -18.09 9.29
C GLN A 368 9.99 -18.75 7.90
N ALA A 369 9.93 -17.94 6.83
CA ALA A 369 9.89 -18.46 5.47
C ALA A 369 11.22 -19.11 5.06
N SER A 370 11.14 -20.16 4.23
CA SER A 370 12.30 -20.83 3.65
C SER A 370 13.02 -19.95 2.61
N GLU A 371 14.26 -20.27 2.29
CA GLU A 371 15.02 -19.60 1.22
C GLU A 371 14.26 -19.62 -0.12
N LYS A 372 13.60 -20.74 -0.44
CA LYS A 372 12.81 -20.91 -1.67
C LYS A 372 11.63 -19.93 -1.73
N GLU A 373 10.93 -19.73 -0.61
CA GLU A 373 9.80 -18.80 -0.52
C GLU A 373 10.25 -17.32 -0.56
N THR A 374 11.43 -17.01 -0.03
CA THR A 374 11.97 -15.65 0.02
C THR A 374 12.80 -15.25 -1.20
N GLU A 375 13.25 -16.20 -2.03
CA GLU A 375 14.13 -15.93 -3.17
C GLU A 375 13.52 -14.90 -4.13
N SER A 376 12.26 -15.08 -4.53
CA SER A 376 11.63 -14.22 -5.52
C SER A 376 11.47 -12.77 -5.01
N VAL A 377 11.09 -12.60 -3.76
CA VAL A 377 10.95 -11.25 -3.17
C VAL A 377 12.30 -10.58 -3.00
N THR A 378 13.33 -11.32 -2.59
CA THR A 378 14.71 -10.80 -2.49
C THR A 378 15.22 -10.30 -3.84
N LYS A 379 15.02 -11.09 -4.91
CA LYS A 379 15.38 -10.69 -6.28
C LYS A 379 14.58 -9.48 -6.76
N ALA A 380 13.27 -9.47 -6.57
CA ALA A 380 12.41 -8.36 -6.94
C ALA A 380 12.79 -7.07 -6.20
N TYR A 381 13.10 -7.15 -4.90
CA TYR A 381 13.54 -5.98 -4.12
C TYR A 381 14.89 -5.44 -4.60
N GLY A 382 15.77 -6.32 -5.11
CA GLY A 382 16.99 -5.90 -5.81
C GLY A 382 16.68 -5.05 -7.05
N LEU A 383 15.72 -5.47 -7.89
CA LEU A 383 15.28 -4.71 -9.06
C LEU A 383 14.58 -3.40 -8.68
N LEU A 384 13.66 -3.45 -7.70
CA LEU A 384 12.94 -2.26 -7.21
C LEU A 384 13.91 -1.21 -6.64
N ARG A 385 14.97 -1.63 -5.95
CA ARG A 385 16.01 -0.74 -5.44
C ARG A 385 16.76 -0.07 -6.59
N GLN A 386 17.12 -0.80 -7.64
CA GLN A 386 17.72 -0.24 -8.84
C GLN A 386 16.81 0.82 -9.47
N LEU A 387 15.53 0.51 -9.67
CA LEU A 387 14.56 1.46 -10.23
C LEU A 387 14.35 2.68 -9.32
N SER A 388 14.40 2.50 -7.99
CA SER A 388 14.34 3.59 -7.02
C SER A 388 15.56 4.51 -7.12
N ASN A 389 16.77 3.94 -7.22
CA ASN A 389 18.00 4.71 -7.43
C ASN A 389 17.90 5.59 -8.69
N GLY A 390 17.35 5.05 -9.77
CA GLY A 390 17.09 5.77 -11.02
C GLY A 390 15.89 6.73 -10.95
N LYS A 391 15.20 6.85 -9.83
CA LYS A 391 13.95 7.64 -9.64
C LYS A 391 12.83 7.25 -10.61
N MET A 392 12.76 5.98 -10.97
CA MET A 392 11.87 5.48 -12.02
C MET A 392 10.55 4.92 -11.47
N LEU A 393 10.49 4.54 -10.18
CA LEU A 393 9.29 3.96 -9.57
C LEU A 393 8.08 4.92 -9.53
N ASN A 394 8.30 6.22 -9.58
CA ASN A 394 7.24 7.22 -9.61
C ASN A 394 6.89 7.69 -11.04
N SER A 395 7.31 6.95 -12.07
CA SER A 395 6.98 7.28 -13.45
C SER A 395 5.49 7.17 -13.71
N LYS A 396 4.90 8.22 -14.29
CA LYS A 396 3.49 8.20 -14.73
C LYS A 396 3.26 7.31 -15.96
N LEU A 397 4.33 6.89 -16.63
CA LEU A 397 4.32 6.02 -17.80
C LEU A 397 4.96 4.68 -17.43
N SER A 398 4.39 4.05 -16.41
CA SER A 398 4.73 2.69 -15.98
C SER A 398 3.50 1.80 -15.99
N TRP A 399 3.71 0.53 -16.20
CA TRP A 399 2.70 -0.53 -16.19
C TRP A 399 3.23 -1.72 -15.42
N GLY A 400 2.41 -2.26 -14.52
CA GLY A 400 2.67 -3.53 -13.86
C GLY A 400 2.16 -4.67 -14.73
N LEU A 401 3.00 -5.66 -14.94
CA LEU A 401 2.66 -6.89 -15.64
C LEU A 401 2.61 -8.03 -14.63
N LEU A 402 1.53 -8.80 -14.64
CA LEU A 402 1.38 -10.01 -13.82
C LEU A 402 0.54 -11.01 -14.60
N PHE A 403 1.10 -12.15 -14.88
CA PHE A 403 0.52 -13.20 -15.71
C PHE A 403 0.57 -14.54 -15.01
N ASP A 404 -0.41 -15.36 -15.28
CA ASP A 404 -0.46 -16.77 -14.90
C ASP A 404 -0.99 -17.62 -16.07
N GLN A 405 -1.32 -18.88 -15.80
CA GLN A 405 -1.83 -19.82 -16.78
C GLN A 405 -3.22 -19.45 -17.33
N ASN A 406 -4.01 -18.66 -16.57
CA ASN A 406 -5.38 -18.26 -16.93
C ASN A 406 -5.44 -16.84 -17.50
N ASP A 407 -4.55 -15.97 -17.05
CA ASP A 407 -4.42 -14.56 -17.45
C ASP A 407 -3.05 -14.35 -18.09
N ARG A 408 -2.95 -14.68 -19.38
CA ARG A 408 -1.69 -14.89 -20.09
C ARG A 408 -1.15 -13.68 -20.81
N GLU A 409 -1.99 -12.67 -21.11
CA GLU A 409 -1.64 -11.58 -22.03
C GLU A 409 -2.31 -10.27 -21.63
N ARG A 410 -1.61 -9.17 -21.89
CA ARG A 410 -2.11 -7.80 -21.80
C ARG A 410 -1.63 -6.98 -22.99
N ILE A 411 -2.55 -6.25 -23.64
CA ILE A 411 -2.22 -5.31 -24.71
C ILE A 411 -2.22 -3.90 -24.13
N ILE A 412 -1.15 -3.16 -24.41
CA ILE A 412 -0.99 -1.75 -24.03
C ILE A 412 -0.78 -0.96 -25.30
N ASP A 413 -1.66 0.01 -25.58
CA ASP A 413 -1.50 0.98 -26.67
C ASP A 413 -1.11 2.33 -26.08
N ASN A 414 0.07 2.82 -26.43
CA ASN A 414 0.57 4.08 -25.94
C ASN A 414 1.36 4.84 -27.03
N ASP A 415 0.82 5.98 -27.47
CA ASP A 415 1.46 6.92 -28.39
C ASP A 415 1.97 6.27 -29.70
N GLY A 416 1.13 5.41 -30.29
CA GLY A 416 1.41 4.73 -31.56
C GLY A 416 2.36 3.53 -31.45
N VAL A 417 2.62 3.06 -30.25
CA VAL A 417 3.31 1.80 -29.96
C VAL A 417 2.35 0.86 -29.26
N VAL A 418 2.02 -0.25 -29.88
CA VAL A 418 1.22 -1.34 -29.31
C VAL A 418 2.15 -2.40 -28.77
N MET A 419 2.10 -2.61 -27.46
CA MET A 419 2.88 -3.58 -26.72
C MET A 419 2.00 -4.78 -26.37
N THR A 420 2.30 -5.96 -26.91
CA THR A 420 1.67 -7.22 -26.50
C THR A 420 2.55 -7.87 -25.47
N CYS A 421 2.15 -7.74 -24.21
CA CYS A 421 2.87 -8.27 -23.04
C CYS A 421 2.24 -9.60 -22.63
N ARG A 422 3.02 -10.65 -22.41
CA ARG A 422 2.49 -11.99 -22.11
C ARG A 422 3.42 -12.81 -21.26
N HIS A 423 2.89 -13.88 -20.67
CA HIS A 423 3.67 -14.83 -19.91
C HIS A 423 4.72 -15.52 -20.80
N TYR A 424 5.90 -15.80 -20.26
CA TYR A 424 7.00 -16.44 -21.01
C TYR A 424 6.60 -17.78 -21.62
N PHE A 425 5.80 -18.60 -20.93
CA PHE A 425 5.35 -19.92 -21.42
C PHE A 425 4.24 -19.84 -22.50
N THR A 426 3.89 -18.68 -22.97
CA THR A 426 3.15 -18.56 -24.25
C THR A 426 4.06 -18.81 -25.46
N LEU A 427 5.38 -18.94 -25.24
CA LEU A 427 6.35 -19.32 -26.26
C LEU A 427 6.42 -20.84 -26.39
N PRO A 428 6.06 -21.41 -27.55
CA PRO A 428 5.80 -22.85 -27.67
C PRO A 428 7.05 -23.75 -27.62
N TRP A 429 8.24 -23.18 -27.70
CA TRP A 429 9.49 -23.96 -27.67
C TRP A 429 10.01 -24.29 -26.26
N ASP A 430 9.43 -23.74 -25.22
CA ASP A 430 9.71 -24.18 -23.85
C ASP A 430 8.82 -25.39 -23.54
N SER A 431 9.44 -26.52 -23.14
CA SER A 431 8.71 -27.75 -22.87
C SER A 431 7.62 -27.59 -21.81
N ARG A 432 7.85 -26.69 -20.83
CA ARG A 432 6.91 -26.39 -19.75
C ARG A 432 5.65 -25.65 -20.24
N ALA A 433 5.69 -25.10 -21.45
CA ALA A 433 4.52 -24.50 -22.09
C ALA A 433 3.45 -25.52 -22.47
N THR A 434 3.85 -26.79 -22.71
CA THR A 434 3.00 -27.82 -23.29
C THR A 434 2.98 -29.15 -22.52
N ASP A 435 3.82 -29.31 -21.50
CA ASP A 435 3.93 -30.57 -20.74
C ASP A 435 2.82 -30.77 -19.68
N GLY A 436 1.88 -29.83 -19.55
CA GLY A 436 0.79 -29.89 -18.58
C GLY A 436 1.17 -29.43 -17.16
N SER A 437 2.38 -28.94 -16.96
CA SER A 437 2.79 -28.38 -15.67
C SER A 437 2.05 -27.08 -15.34
N THR A 438 1.90 -26.79 -14.03
CA THR A 438 1.38 -25.50 -13.57
C THR A 438 2.41 -24.42 -13.83
N TRP A 439 1.99 -23.31 -14.44
CA TRP A 439 2.87 -22.17 -14.67
C TRP A 439 3.06 -21.37 -13.39
N PRO A 440 4.30 -21.04 -12.99
CA PRO A 440 4.52 -20.02 -11.99
C PRO A 440 4.06 -18.66 -12.52
N GLU A 441 3.73 -17.72 -11.64
CA GLU A 441 3.41 -16.36 -12.09
C GLU A 441 4.65 -15.70 -12.70
N GLY A 442 4.44 -14.99 -13.81
CA GLY A 442 5.43 -14.09 -14.43
C GLY A 442 5.02 -12.64 -14.22
N GLY A 443 5.98 -11.75 -13.94
CA GLY A 443 5.64 -10.35 -13.72
C GLY A 443 6.82 -9.41 -13.88
N ALA A 444 6.48 -8.15 -14.19
CA ALA A 444 7.48 -7.12 -14.45
C ALA A 444 6.91 -5.71 -14.27
N ILE A 445 7.81 -4.75 -14.18
CA ILE A 445 7.52 -3.33 -14.40
C ILE A 445 8.01 -2.97 -15.79
N LEU A 446 7.11 -2.43 -16.62
CA LEU A 446 7.45 -1.82 -17.89
C LEU A 446 7.38 -0.30 -17.72
N ILE A 447 8.47 0.41 -18.03
CA ILE A 447 8.56 1.87 -17.90
C ILE A 447 8.93 2.46 -19.26
N ARG A 448 8.19 3.48 -19.69
CA ARG A 448 8.50 4.25 -20.88
C ARG A 448 9.42 5.43 -20.52
N LEU A 449 10.60 5.47 -21.08
CA LEU A 449 11.57 6.57 -20.94
C LEU A 449 11.42 7.61 -22.07
N GLY A 450 11.00 7.16 -23.25
CA GLY A 450 10.78 7.96 -24.43
C GLY A 450 9.85 7.27 -25.42
N LYS A 451 9.55 7.90 -26.56
CA LYS A 451 8.61 7.32 -27.53
C LYS A 451 8.99 5.89 -27.95
N PHE A 452 10.27 5.64 -28.15
CA PHE A 452 10.85 4.37 -28.60
C PHE A 452 11.91 3.85 -27.62
N ASP A 453 11.76 4.19 -26.34
CA ASP A 453 12.74 3.90 -25.30
C ASP A 453 12.04 3.40 -24.03
N TYR A 454 12.36 2.18 -23.61
CA TYR A 454 11.66 1.47 -22.53
C TYR A 454 12.64 0.75 -21.61
N LEU A 455 12.25 0.61 -20.34
CA LEU A 455 12.83 -0.34 -19.38
C LEU A 455 11.83 -1.43 -19.05
N LEU A 456 12.32 -2.67 -18.98
CA LEU A 456 11.58 -3.82 -18.50
C LEU A 456 12.35 -4.47 -17.36
N ALA A 457 11.78 -4.48 -16.16
CA ALA A 457 12.40 -5.10 -14.97
C ALA A 457 11.50 -6.19 -14.42
N GLY A 458 11.94 -7.44 -14.39
CA GLY A 458 11.10 -8.52 -13.88
C GLY A 458 11.58 -9.92 -14.20
N SER A 459 10.61 -10.86 -14.28
CA SER A 459 10.83 -12.29 -14.53
C SER A 459 9.62 -12.89 -15.24
N GLY A 460 9.84 -13.86 -16.15
CA GLY A 460 8.79 -14.66 -16.78
C GLY A 460 7.90 -13.93 -17.79
N VAL A 461 8.43 -12.91 -18.50
CA VAL A 461 7.63 -12.06 -19.40
C VAL A 461 8.23 -11.94 -20.79
N VAL A 462 7.36 -11.71 -21.78
CA VAL A 462 7.69 -11.45 -23.20
C VAL A 462 6.91 -10.22 -23.65
N ILE A 463 7.55 -9.35 -24.44
CA ILE A 463 6.91 -8.17 -25.02
C ILE A 463 7.22 -8.07 -26.52
N ASP A 464 6.17 -8.01 -27.32
CA ASP A 464 6.22 -7.68 -28.75
C ASP A 464 5.84 -6.20 -28.93
N PHE A 465 6.52 -5.51 -29.82
CA PHE A 465 6.29 -4.10 -30.12
C PHE A 465 5.85 -3.94 -31.59
N LYS A 466 4.72 -3.30 -31.82
CA LYS A 466 4.16 -3.09 -33.17
C LYS A 466 3.54 -1.71 -33.31
N THR A 467 3.41 -1.26 -34.57
CA THR A 467 2.53 -0.12 -34.82
C THR A 467 1.05 -0.58 -34.72
N PRO A 468 0.09 0.33 -34.48
CA PRO A 468 -1.34 -0.02 -34.51
C PRO A 468 -1.76 -0.70 -35.82
N THR A 469 -1.20 -0.28 -36.93
CA THR A 469 -1.51 -0.86 -38.26
C THR A 469 -0.96 -2.30 -38.38
N GLU A 470 0.25 -2.57 -37.87
CA GLU A 470 0.80 -3.94 -37.83
C GLU A 470 -0.09 -4.85 -36.95
N LYS A 471 -0.45 -4.39 -35.75
CA LYS A 471 -1.30 -5.17 -34.82
C LYS A 471 -2.65 -5.49 -35.45
N GLN A 472 -3.30 -4.51 -36.07
CA GLN A 472 -4.58 -4.68 -36.72
C GLN A 472 -4.54 -5.68 -37.90
N GLN A 473 -3.41 -5.78 -38.60
CA GLN A 473 -3.22 -6.76 -39.65
C GLN A 473 -2.99 -8.18 -39.13
N GLU A 474 -2.27 -8.33 -38.02
CA GLU A 474 -2.09 -9.64 -37.39
C GLU A 474 -3.40 -10.25 -36.90
N GLU A 475 -4.27 -9.44 -36.32
CA GLU A 475 -5.59 -9.91 -35.88
C GLU A 475 -6.44 -10.46 -37.03
N LYS A 476 -6.13 -10.07 -38.27
CA LYS A 476 -6.79 -10.61 -39.49
C LYS A 476 -6.14 -11.88 -40.01
N LYS A 477 -4.95 -12.27 -39.47
CA LYS A 477 -4.29 -13.52 -39.85
C LYS A 477 -4.64 -14.61 -38.85
N ARG A 478 -5.00 -15.78 -39.38
CA ARG A 478 -5.09 -16.97 -38.58
C ARG A 478 -3.66 -17.47 -38.33
N LEU A 479 -3.21 -17.45 -37.08
CA LEU A 479 -1.97 -18.07 -36.67
C LEU A 479 -2.25 -19.50 -36.24
N GLY A 480 -1.38 -20.45 -36.62
CA GLY A 480 -1.42 -21.80 -36.11
C GLY A 480 -1.05 -21.82 -34.61
N GLU A 481 -1.30 -22.95 -33.91
CA GLU A 481 -1.02 -23.12 -32.48
C GLU A 481 0.47 -22.91 -32.12
N ASP A 482 1.36 -23.11 -33.11
CA ASP A 482 2.80 -22.89 -33.01
C ASP A 482 3.24 -21.41 -33.15
N GLY A 483 2.30 -20.50 -33.36
CA GLY A 483 2.57 -19.07 -33.55
C GLY A 483 3.12 -18.70 -34.94
N PHE A 484 3.21 -19.66 -35.87
CA PHE A 484 3.53 -19.41 -37.27
C PHE A 484 2.25 -19.21 -38.08
N ALA A 485 2.32 -18.38 -39.11
CA ALA A 485 1.20 -18.22 -40.04
C ALA A 485 0.91 -19.56 -40.73
N GLU A 486 -0.34 -20.04 -40.70
CA GLU A 486 -0.74 -21.24 -41.42
C GLU A 486 -0.43 -21.08 -42.90
N ALA A 487 0.45 -21.95 -43.39
CA ALA A 487 0.79 -21.98 -44.81
C ALA A 487 -0.39 -22.57 -45.58
N GLY A 488 -1.10 -21.77 -46.36
CA GLY A 488 -2.02 -22.38 -47.28
C GLY A 488 -3.28 -21.64 -47.70
N GLY A 489 -3.47 -20.40 -47.34
CA GLY A 489 -4.61 -19.61 -47.87
C GLY A 489 -4.17 -18.62 -48.93
N SER A 490 -4.64 -18.74 -50.14
CA SER A 490 -4.38 -17.79 -51.23
C SER A 490 -4.81 -16.36 -50.93
N LYS A 491 -5.73 -16.17 -49.97
CA LYS A 491 -6.20 -14.86 -49.48
C LYS A 491 -5.18 -14.18 -48.54
N ASP A 492 -4.43 -14.95 -47.76
CA ASP A 492 -3.44 -14.41 -46.79
C ASP A 492 -2.18 -13.92 -47.46
N GLN A 493 -1.79 -14.48 -48.61
CA GLN A 493 -0.68 -13.99 -49.40
C GLN A 493 -0.96 -12.62 -50.03
N GLU A 494 -2.20 -12.30 -50.39
CA GLU A 494 -2.58 -10.97 -50.89
C GLU A 494 -2.58 -9.90 -49.80
N ALA A 495 -3.01 -10.25 -48.56
CA ALA A 495 -2.95 -9.33 -47.44
C ALA A 495 -1.48 -9.00 -47.03
N ASN A 496 -0.57 -9.98 -47.13
CA ASN A 496 0.85 -9.79 -46.91
C ASN A 496 1.57 -8.96 -48.00
N LYS A 497 1.12 -9.06 -49.23
CA LYS A 497 1.74 -8.31 -50.35
C LYS A 497 1.42 -6.81 -50.34
N ARG A 498 0.46 -6.35 -49.54
CA ARG A 498 -0.03 -4.96 -49.57
C ARG A 498 0.22 -4.13 -48.30
N PHE A 499 1.02 -4.64 -47.33
CA PHE A 499 1.35 -3.80 -46.17
C PHE A 499 2.18 -2.60 -46.61
N ARG A 500 1.64 -1.41 -46.45
CA ARG A 500 2.29 -0.12 -46.78
C ARG A 500 2.45 0.78 -45.57
N GLY A 501 2.39 0.22 -44.38
CA GLY A 501 2.56 0.97 -43.11
C GLY A 501 4.02 0.96 -42.63
N LYS A 502 4.32 1.85 -41.73
CA LYS A 502 5.56 1.81 -40.95
C LYS A 502 5.50 0.67 -39.94
N ARG A 503 6.62 0.04 -39.70
CA ARG A 503 6.81 -1.06 -38.75
C ARG A 503 7.73 -0.65 -37.62
N LEU A 504 7.63 -1.36 -36.50
CA LEU A 504 8.58 -1.23 -35.41
C LEU A 504 9.53 -2.43 -35.39
N GLY A 505 10.82 -2.14 -35.19
CA GLY A 505 11.85 -3.14 -34.93
C GLY A 505 12.58 -2.84 -33.64
N LEU A 506 13.21 -3.86 -33.07
CA LEU A 506 14.12 -3.72 -31.94
C LEU A 506 15.44 -3.14 -32.42
N LEU A 507 15.78 -1.90 -32.03
CA LEU A 507 17.08 -1.30 -32.28
C LEU A 507 18.14 -1.92 -31.38
N SER A 508 17.80 -2.08 -30.10
CA SER A 508 18.62 -2.80 -29.12
C SER A 508 17.78 -3.31 -27.96
N VAL A 509 18.25 -4.41 -27.38
CA VAL A 509 17.79 -4.94 -26.09
C VAL A 509 19.04 -5.18 -25.26
N ASP A 510 19.29 -4.32 -24.30
CA ASP A 510 20.49 -4.35 -23.48
C ASP A 510 20.14 -4.74 -22.03
N GLU A 511 20.81 -5.73 -21.50
CA GLU A 511 20.78 -6.02 -20.07
C GLU A 511 21.61 -4.95 -19.36
N VAL A 512 21.00 -4.29 -18.36
CA VAL A 512 21.60 -3.19 -17.64
C VAL A 512 21.43 -3.37 -16.13
N GLU A 513 22.28 -2.69 -15.37
CA GLU A 513 22.15 -2.49 -13.93
C GLU A 513 22.09 -1.00 -13.64
N ILE A 514 21.26 -0.60 -12.65
CA ILE A 514 21.18 0.79 -12.23
C ILE A 514 21.86 0.89 -10.87
N ASP A 515 23.00 1.56 -10.84
CA ASP A 515 23.84 1.68 -9.65
C ASP A 515 23.23 2.63 -8.59
N ALA A 516 23.88 2.74 -7.44
CA ALA A 516 23.44 3.58 -6.33
C ALA A 516 23.38 5.08 -6.67
N THR A 517 24.04 5.53 -7.74
CA THR A 517 23.97 6.93 -8.24
C THR A 517 22.80 7.15 -9.20
N GLY A 518 22.09 6.08 -9.58
CA GLY A 518 21.01 6.09 -10.57
C GLY A 518 21.52 6.02 -12.02
N THR A 519 22.81 5.71 -12.23
CA THR A 519 23.40 5.58 -13.56
C THR A 519 23.18 4.16 -14.08
N MET A 520 22.70 4.07 -15.35
CA MET A 520 22.57 2.79 -16.05
C MET A 520 23.94 2.30 -16.50
N GLN A 521 24.32 1.12 -16.05
CA GLN A 521 25.54 0.40 -16.44
C GLN A 521 25.15 -0.71 -17.42
N TYR A 522 25.78 -0.71 -18.59
CA TYR A 522 25.61 -1.75 -19.61
C TYR A 522 26.30 -3.03 -19.16
N LEU A 523 25.58 -4.16 -19.22
CA LEU A 523 26.13 -5.49 -18.94
C LEU A 523 26.38 -6.27 -20.22
N ARG A 524 25.36 -6.45 -21.05
CA ARG A 524 25.46 -7.13 -22.34
C ARG A 524 24.28 -6.84 -23.24
N ARG A 525 24.46 -7.09 -24.54
CA ARG A 525 23.37 -7.04 -25.54
C ARG A 525 22.70 -8.39 -25.69
N HIS A 526 21.37 -8.37 -25.65
CA HIS A 526 20.53 -9.49 -26.05
C HIS A 526 20.31 -9.43 -27.56
N ASN A 527 20.62 -10.51 -28.27
CA ASN A 527 20.43 -10.61 -29.71
C ASN A 527 20.20 -12.08 -30.11
N GLY A 528 19.96 -12.33 -31.41
CA GLY A 528 19.77 -13.70 -31.90
C GLY A 528 18.69 -14.46 -31.10
N ASP A 529 19.09 -15.52 -30.43
CA ASP A 529 18.17 -16.37 -29.70
C ASP A 529 17.45 -15.68 -28.54
N GLN A 530 18.11 -14.71 -27.84
CA GLN A 530 17.50 -13.99 -26.72
C GLN A 530 16.34 -13.09 -27.14
N THR A 531 16.33 -12.63 -28.40
CA THR A 531 15.28 -11.78 -28.96
C THR A 531 14.46 -12.48 -30.05
N HIS A 532 14.68 -13.78 -30.26
CA HIS A 532 14.12 -14.53 -31.39
C HIS A 532 14.32 -13.77 -32.71
N GLN A 533 15.60 -13.49 -33.01
CA GLN A 533 16.05 -12.70 -34.16
C GLN A 533 15.33 -11.33 -34.31
N GLY A 534 15.24 -10.60 -33.19
CA GLY A 534 14.71 -9.22 -33.17
C GLY A 534 13.17 -9.13 -33.15
N ARG A 535 12.45 -10.22 -32.82
CA ARG A 535 10.98 -10.21 -32.79
C ARG A 535 10.39 -9.70 -31.48
N HIS A 536 11.02 -10.02 -30.31
CA HIS A 536 10.51 -9.60 -29.01
C HIS A 536 11.63 -9.41 -27.98
N ALA A 537 11.35 -8.64 -26.95
CA ALA A 537 12.13 -8.61 -25.72
C ALA A 537 11.56 -9.61 -24.72
N ARG A 538 12.41 -10.35 -23.99
CA ARG A 538 11.95 -11.36 -23.04
C ARG A 538 12.88 -11.55 -21.86
N ILE A 539 12.31 -11.96 -20.75
CA ILE A 539 13.00 -12.42 -19.54
C ILE A 539 12.43 -13.79 -19.21
N GLY A 540 13.27 -14.81 -19.08
CA GLY A 540 12.85 -16.17 -18.75
C GLY A 540 12.27 -16.29 -17.34
N VAL A 541 11.47 -17.33 -17.11
CA VAL A 541 10.96 -17.64 -15.77
C VAL A 541 12.12 -18.00 -14.85
N GLY A 542 12.19 -17.35 -13.68
CA GLY A 542 13.29 -17.49 -12.72
C GLY A 542 14.52 -16.64 -13.02
N GLU A 543 14.57 -15.98 -14.18
CA GLU A 543 15.56 -14.95 -14.46
C GLU A 543 15.03 -13.60 -13.95
N TRP A 544 15.91 -12.81 -13.33
CA TRP A 544 15.57 -11.49 -12.79
C TRP A 544 16.54 -10.46 -13.37
N LYS A 545 16.00 -9.55 -14.20
CA LYS A 545 16.83 -8.64 -15.00
C LYS A 545 16.17 -7.29 -15.21
N VAL A 546 16.98 -6.31 -15.53
CA VAL A 546 16.55 -5.04 -16.13
C VAL A 546 17.01 -5.03 -17.59
N LEU A 547 16.06 -4.88 -18.50
CA LEU A 547 16.34 -4.72 -19.93
C LEU A 547 16.04 -3.28 -20.35
N HIS A 548 17.01 -2.64 -21.01
CA HIS A 548 16.84 -1.37 -21.72
C HIS A 548 16.53 -1.66 -23.18
N ILE A 549 15.34 -1.28 -23.62
CA ILE A 549 14.80 -1.63 -24.94
C ILE A 549 14.66 -0.37 -25.76
N LYS A 550 15.32 -0.32 -26.90
CA LYS A 550 15.18 0.74 -27.88
C LYS A 550 14.55 0.21 -29.16
N LEU A 551 13.62 0.98 -29.70
CA LEU A 551 12.91 0.67 -30.93
C LEU A 551 13.35 1.60 -32.05
N TYR A 552 13.07 1.21 -33.29
CA TYR A 552 13.16 2.06 -34.46
C TYR A 552 11.99 1.79 -35.40
N GLU A 553 11.65 2.78 -36.20
CA GLU A 553 10.59 2.71 -37.19
C GLU A 553 11.20 2.56 -38.59
N TYR A 554 10.67 1.63 -39.39
CA TYR A 554 11.13 1.38 -40.75
C TYR A 554 9.97 1.14 -41.71
#